data_12fe62536f67933999e1997ee66cde3a
#
_entry.id   12fe62536f67933999e1997ee66cde3a
#
_cell.length_a   1.000
_cell.length_b   1.000
_cell.length_c   1.000
_cell.angle_alpha   90.00
_cell.angle_beta   90.00
_cell.angle_gamma   90.00
#
_symmetry.space_group_name_H-M   'P 1'
#
loop_
_entity.id
_entity.type
_entity.pdbx_description
1 polymer ?
#
loop_
_entity_poly.entity_id
_entity_poly.type
_entity_poly.pdbx_seq_one_letter_code
_entity_poly.pdbx_strand_id
1 'polypeptide(L)'
;STGYGSGDRGRDALDKLAAEVFRAEAGFIRPSLLSGTHTLAVALYGILRPGDIMLSVTGRPYDTLTKVLGLDQTGDEKPQISSEGSLRDLGVDYRQLELLPDPFTAEEPIDVPAMVEFIRRHGEKVKMVYVQRSRGYAFRPALTVSQIRRAAYEVEKVSREMGIRKPVFMVDNCYGEFVETTEPCYVPEGAVNEAPADLIAGSLIKNPGGGMADVGGYIVGTAE
;
A
#
# COMPACT_ATOMS: atom_id res chain seq x y z
N SER A 1 -15.44 23.84 6.43
CA SER A 1 -15.95 23.11 5.27
C SER A 1 -17.30 23.68 4.84
N THR A 2 -17.47 23.89 3.55
CA THR A 2 -18.73 24.38 2.96
C THR A 2 -19.71 23.25 2.62
N GLY A 3 -19.27 22.01 2.76
CA GLY A 3 -20.01 20.81 2.34
C GLY A 3 -19.94 20.50 0.83
N TYR A 4 -19.42 21.42 0.02
CA TYR A 4 -19.22 21.22 -1.43
C TYR A 4 -17.82 20.69 -1.72
N GLY A 5 -17.68 19.85 -2.76
CA GLY A 5 -16.42 19.19 -3.11
C GLY A 5 -15.34 20.12 -3.69
N SER A 6 -15.71 21.24 -4.29
CA SER A 6 -14.79 22.19 -4.89
C SER A 6 -14.74 23.51 -4.11
N GLY A 7 -13.55 24.12 -4.06
CA GLY A 7 -13.34 25.39 -3.39
C GLY A 7 -13.45 25.33 -1.85
N ASP A 8 -13.36 24.15 -1.26
CA ASP A 8 -13.42 23.97 0.19
C ASP A 8 -12.04 24.15 0.82
N ARG A 9 -11.77 25.37 1.29
CA ARG A 9 -10.48 25.74 1.91
C ARG A 9 -10.10 24.85 3.09
N GLY A 10 -11.08 24.28 3.80
CA GLY A 10 -10.83 23.36 4.91
C GLY A 10 -10.29 22.00 4.44
N ARG A 11 -10.81 21.49 3.33
CA ARG A 11 -10.30 20.26 2.69
C ARG A 11 -8.90 20.48 2.13
N ASP A 12 -8.67 21.58 1.43
CA ASP A 12 -7.36 21.92 0.90
C ASP A 12 -6.31 22.05 2.00
N ALA A 13 -6.70 22.64 3.14
CA ALA A 13 -5.82 22.75 4.32
C ALA A 13 -5.50 21.37 4.94
N LEU A 14 -6.50 20.48 5.02
CA LEU A 14 -6.29 19.12 5.52
C LEU A 14 -5.37 18.29 4.60
N ASP A 15 -5.53 18.41 3.30
CA ASP A 15 -4.68 17.72 2.33
C ASP A 15 -3.22 18.17 2.42
N LYS A 16 -3.01 19.48 2.54
CA LYS A 16 -1.66 20.04 2.77
C LYS A 16 -1.07 19.58 4.11
N LEU A 17 -1.88 19.62 5.17
CA LEU A 17 -1.45 19.15 6.49
C LEU A 17 -1.07 17.67 6.46
N ALA A 18 -1.86 16.83 5.79
CA ALA A 18 -1.53 15.43 5.63
C ALA A 18 -0.20 15.23 4.90
N ALA A 19 -0.01 15.90 3.76
CA ALA A 19 1.27 15.87 3.04
C ALA A 19 2.45 16.30 3.92
N GLU A 20 2.31 17.40 4.67
CA GLU A 20 3.35 17.92 5.55
C GLU A 20 3.69 16.96 6.70
N VAL A 21 2.68 16.43 7.39
CA VAL A 21 2.85 15.53 8.54
C VAL A 21 3.53 14.22 8.11
N PHE A 22 3.13 13.66 6.98
CA PHE A 22 3.71 12.44 6.44
C PHE A 22 5.01 12.69 5.64
N ARG A 23 5.37 13.95 5.41
CA ARG A 23 6.48 14.37 4.52
C ARG A 23 6.33 13.80 3.11
N ALA A 24 5.11 13.76 2.60
CA ALA A 24 4.76 13.35 1.25
C ALA A 24 4.62 14.57 0.33
N GLU A 25 4.62 14.36 -0.98
CA GLU A 25 4.42 15.45 -1.96
C GLU A 25 2.96 15.90 -2.01
N ALA A 26 2.04 14.95 -1.84
CA ALA A 26 0.61 15.20 -1.85
C ALA A 26 -0.12 14.40 -0.76
N GLY A 27 -1.27 14.91 -0.35
CA GLY A 27 -2.13 14.25 0.62
C GLY A 27 -3.60 14.37 0.24
N PHE A 28 -4.36 13.36 0.60
CA PHE A 28 -5.81 13.31 0.46
C PHE A 28 -6.41 12.69 1.71
N ILE A 29 -7.10 13.50 2.51
CA ILE A 29 -7.68 13.07 3.79
C ILE A 29 -9.18 13.41 3.80
N ARG A 30 -10.03 12.42 4.03
CA ARG A 30 -11.49 12.60 3.97
C ARG A 30 -12.23 11.74 4.99
N PRO A 31 -13.25 12.31 5.65
CA PRO A 31 -14.19 11.51 6.43
C PRO A 31 -15.03 10.57 5.53
N SER A 32 -15.21 10.92 4.27
CA SER A 32 -15.92 10.08 3.29
C SER A 32 -15.15 8.82 2.87
N LEU A 33 -13.88 8.71 3.19
CA LEU A 33 -13.12 7.45 3.16
C LEU A 33 -13.44 6.66 4.44
N LEU A 34 -14.62 6.09 4.53
CA LEU A 34 -15.29 5.62 5.76
C LEU A 34 -14.48 4.68 6.65
N SER A 35 -13.50 3.96 6.09
CA SER A 35 -12.68 2.97 6.80
C SER A 35 -11.35 2.75 6.09
N GLY A 36 -10.41 2.06 6.75
CA GLY A 36 -9.15 1.63 6.12
C GLY A 36 -9.38 0.80 4.86
N THR A 37 -10.29 -0.19 4.93
CA THR A 37 -10.64 -1.01 3.76
C THR A 37 -11.18 -0.17 2.61
N HIS A 38 -12.07 0.79 2.89
CA HIS A 38 -12.59 1.67 1.85
C HIS A 38 -11.49 2.56 1.25
N THR A 39 -10.60 3.08 2.10
CA THR A 39 -9.47 3.89 1.64
C THR A 39 -8.54 3.10 0.72
N LEU A 40 -8.17 1.89 1.14
CA LEU A 40 -7.35 0.99 0.31
C LEU A 40 -8.06 0.62 -1.00
N ALA A 41 -9.35 0.31 -0.94
CA ALA A 41 -10.15 0.02 -2.14
C ALA A 41 -10.13 1.19 -3.12
N VAL A 42 -10.37 2.43 -2.66
CA VAL A 42 -10.31 3.63 -3.50
C VAL A 42 -8.96 3.78 -4.19
N ALA A 43 -7.85 3.58 -3.45
CA ALA A 43 -6.52 3.63 -4.02
C ALA A 43 -6.28 2.53 -5.07
N LEU A 44 -6.68 1.30 -4.77
CA LEU A 44 -6.52 0.15 -5.67
C LEU A 44 -7.32 0.32 -6.97
N TYR A 45 -8.62 0.66 -6.87
CA TYR A 45 -9.46 0.91 -8.05
C TYR A 45 -9.03 2.17 -8.82
N GLY A 46 -8.42 3.13 -8.14
CA GLY A 46 -7.85 4.32 -8.78
C GLY A 46 -6.71 4.00 -9.73
N ILE A 47 -5.88 3.01 -9.40
CA ILE A 47 -4.63 2.70 -10.08
C ILE A 47 -4.75 1.50 -11.02
N LEU A 48 -5.37 0.41 -10.56
CA LEU A 48 -5.39 -0.87 -11.27
C LEU A 48 -6.45 -0.91 -12.37
N ARG A 49 -6.09 -1.54 -13.49
CA ARG A 49 -6.95 -1.72 -14.68
C ARG A 49 -6.98 -3.20 -15.09
N PRO A 50 -7.97 -3.64 -15.88
CA PRO A 50 -8.01 -4.99 -16.44
C PRO A 50 -6.71 -5.37 -17.13
N GLY A 51 -6.15 -6.53 -16.77
CA GLY A 51 -4.87 -7.03 -17.28
C GLY A 51 -3.65 -6.65 -16.46
N ASP A 52 -3.78 -5.73 -15.51
CA ASP A 52 -2.71 -5.38 -14.56
C ASP A 52 -2.50 -6.48 -13.52
N ILE A 53 -1.26 -6.60 -13.06
CA ILE A 53 -0.90 -7.47 -11.93
C ILE A 53 -0.68 -6.60 -10.68
N MET A 54 -1.37 -6.96 -9.59
CA MET A 54 -1.06 -6.51 -8.25
C MET A 54 -0.26 -7.61 -7.54
N LEU A 55 0.99 -7.31 -7.16
CA LEU A 55 1.86 -8.22 -6.41
C LEU A 55 1.91 -7.82 -4.94
N SER A 56 1.31 -8.61 -4.05
CA SER A 56 1.54 -8.50 -2.61
C SER A 56 2.86 -9.18 -2.25
N VAL A 57 3.75 -8.50 -1.52
CA VAL A 57 5.06 -9.04 -1.09
C VAL A 57 5.12 -9.31 0.41
N THR A 58 3.96 -9.30 1.05
CA THR A 58 3.80 -9.58 2.49
C THR A 58 2.75 -10.65 2.76
N GLY A 59 2.57 -11.55 1.79
CA GLY A 59 1.55 -12.59 1.85
C GLY A 59 0.14 -12.05 1.62
N ARG A 60 -0.83 -12.79 2.13
CA ARG A 60 -2.25 -12.45 2.00
C ARG A 60 -2.56 -11.16 2.77
N PRO A 61 -3.27 -10.19 2.15
CA PRO A 61 -3.70 -8.97 2.83
C PRO A 61 -4.72 -9.24 3.94
N TYR A 62 -4.95 -8.22 4.77
CA TYR A 62 -5.95 -8.25 5.83
C TYR A 62 -7.33 -8.68 5.32
N ASP A 63 -8.08 -9.44 6.12
CA ASP A 63 -9.30 -10.16 5.74
C ASP A 63 -10.35 -9.30 5.02
N THR A 64 -10.54 -8.05 5.45
CA THR A 64 -11.53 -7.18 4.81
C THR A 64 -11.13 -6.77 3.40
N LEU A 65 -9.83 -6.69 3.10
CA LEU A 65 -9.34 -6.35 1.77
C LEU A 65 -9.44 -7.54 0.80
N THR A 66 -9.45 -8.77 1.32
CA THR A 66 -9.57 -9.97 0.48
C THR A 66 -10.85 -9.97 -0.37
N LYS A 67 -11.95 -9.42 0.16
CA LYS A 67 -13.21 -9.26 -0.59
C LYS A 67 -13.08 -8.25 -1.73
N VAL A 68 -12.38 -7.14 -1.50
CA VAL A 68 -12.09 -6.12 -2.53
C VAL A 68 -11.27 -6.73 -3.68
N LEU A 69 -10.34 -7.60 -3.31
CA LEU A 69 -9.48 -8.30 -4.27
C LEU A 69 -10.19 -9.48 -4.99
N GLY A 70 -11.28 -9.99 -4.43
CA GLY A 70 -11.97 -11.19 -4.95
C GLY A 70 -11.27 -12.49 -4.56
N LEU A 71 -10.64 -12.51 -3.36
CA LEU A 71 -9.97 -13.69 -2.82
C LEU A 71 -10.91 -14.46 -1.91
N ASP A 72 -10.89 -15.78 -2.02
CA ASP A 72 -11.64 -16.66 -1.14
C ASP A 72 -11.10 -16.63 0.30
N GLN A 73 -11.97 -16.83 1.30
CA GLN A 73 -11.55 -16.90 2.70
C GLN A 73 -10.72 -18.15 3.02
N THR A 74 -10.84 -19.21 2.23
CA THR A 74 -10.17 -20.49 2.44
C THR A 74 -8.79 -20.59 1.79
N GLY A 75 -8.37 -19.60 1.01
CA GLY A 75 -7.08 -19.63 0.31
C GLY A 75 -7.05 -20.49 -0.96
N ASP A 76 -8.16 -21.14 -1.32
CA ASP A 76 -8.27 -21.93 -2.54
C ASP A 76 -8.42 -21.03 -3.78
N GLU A 77 -7.73 -21.41 -4.86
CA GLU A 77 -7.73 -20.67 -6.12
C GLU A 77 -9.08 -20.68 -6.89
N LYS A 78 -10.09 -21.35 -6.37
CA LYS A 78 -11.40 -21.43 -7.00
C LYS A 78 -12.36 -20.40 -6.45
N PRO A 79 -12.90 -19.50 -7.28
CA PRO A 79 -13.86 -18.50 -6.84
C PRO A 79 -15.14 -19.19 -6.39
N GLN A 80 -15.44 -19.20 -5.09
CA GLN A 80 -16.79 -19.42 -4.61
C GLN A 80 -17.54 -18.09 -4.62
N ILE A 81 -18.56 -18.03 -5.46
CA ILE A 81 -19.79 -17.23 -5.39
C ILE A 81 -19.66 -15.89 -4.66
N SER A 82 -19.36 -14.85 -5.37
CA SER A 82 -19.51 -13.41 -5.15
C SER A 82 -18.22 -12.60 -5.23
N SER A 83 -17.43 -12.84 -6.24
CA SER A 83 -16.37 -11.89 -6.61
C SER A 83 -16.89 -10.72 -7.45
N GLU A 84 -18.22 -10.66 -7.69
CA GLU A 84 -18.83 -9.59 -8.48
C GLU A 84 -18.44 -8.21 -7.96
N GLY A 85 -17.90 -7.39 -8.84
CA GLY A 85 -17.40 -6.06 -8.52
C GLY A 85 -16.04 -6.02 -7.84
N SER A 86 -15.38 -7.15 -7.60
CA SER A 86 -14.00 -7.19 -7.09
C SER A 86 -12.98 -6.84 -8.18
N LEU A 87 -11.75 -6.51 -7.78
CA LEU A 87 -10.66 -6.26 -8.73
C LEU A 87 -10.40 -7.47 -9.63
N ARG A 88 -10.50 -8.67 -9.10
CA ARG A 88 -10.33 -9.90 -9.87
C ARG A 88 -11.45 -10.11 -10.91
N ASP A 89 -12.67 -9.81 -10.54
CA ASP A 89 -13.83 -9.81 -11.44
C ASP A 89 -13.66 -8.79 -12.57
N LEU A 90 -13.04 -7.65 -12.28
CA LEU A 90 -12.68 -6.63 -13.27
C LEU A 90 -11.42 -6.97 -14.09
N GLY A 91 -10.85 -8.16 -13.92
CA GLY A 91 -9.72 -8.63 -14.72
C GLY A 91 -8.34 -8.22 -14.21
N VAL A 92 -8.22 -7.78 -12.95
CA VAL A 92 -6.92 -7.58 -12.29
C VAL A 92 -6.40 -8.93 -11.79
N ASP A 93 -5.15 -9.24 -12.09
CA ASP A 93 -4.49 -10.46 -11.61
C ASP A 93 -3.80 -10.18 -10.27
N TYR A 94 -4.29 -10.81 -9.20
CA TYR A 94 -3.66 -10.74 -7.88
C TYR A 94 -2.65 -11.88 -7.71
N ARG A 95 -1.44 -11.53 -7.28
CA ARG A 95 -0.36 -12.45 -6.94
C ARG A 95 0.21 -12.11 -5.57
N GLN A 96 0.75 -13.11 -4.86
CA GLN A 96 1.40 -12.88 -3.58
C GLN A 96 2.69 -13.67 -3.45
N LEU A 97 3.62 -13.09 -2.70
CA LEU A 97 4.82 -13.71 -2.17
C LEU A 97 4.74 -13.65 -0.65
N GLU A 98 5.10 -14.73 -0.01
CA GLU A 98 5.21 -14.78 1.45
C GLU A 98 6.51 -14.10 1.91
N LEU A 99 6.57 -13.70 3.18
CA LEU A 99 7.83 -13.31 3.80
C LEU A 99 8.76 -14.51 3.85
N LEU A 100 10.05 -14.25 4.06
CA LEU A 100 11.05 -15.31 4.27
C LEU A 100 10.62 -16.26 5.40
N PRO A 101 11.06 -17.55 5.38
CA PRO A 101 10.64 -18.55 6.37
C PRO A 101 10.89 -18.16 7.82
N ASP A 102 11.96 -17.41 8.10
CA ASP A 102 12.30 -16.88 9.42
C ASP A 102 12.23 -15.35 9.48
N PRO A 103 11.02 -14.76 9.30
CA PRO A 103 10.88 -13.31 9.13
C PRO A 103 11.18 -12.52 10.41
N PHE A 104 11.20 -13.18 11.58
CA PHE A 104 11.50 -12.53 12.87
C PHE A 104 13.00 -12.31 13.09
N THR A 105 13.85 -13.12 12.46
CA THR A 105 15.31 -13.04 12.58
C THR A 105 15.96 -12.44 11.34
N ALA A 106 15.24 -12.38 10.22
CA ALA A 106 15.75 -11.81 8.99
C ALA A 106 15.87 -10.27 9.11
N GLU A 107 17.01 -9.72 8.73
CA GLU A 107 17.18 -8.27 8.60
C GLU A 107 16.20 -7.72 7.56
N GLU A 108 16.00 -8.45 6.47
CA GLU A 108 15.05 -8.17 5.39
C GLU A 108 14.00 -9.29 5.31
N PRO A 109 12.83 -9.13 5.94
CA PRO A 109 11.81 -10.19 5.94
C PRO A 109 11.12 -10.38 4.59
N ILE A 110 11.10 -9.33 3.73
CA ILE A 110 10.54 -9.41 2.37
C ILE A 110 11.48 -10.25 1.51
N ASP A 111 10.93 -11.21 0.77
CA ASP A 111 11.70 -11.99 -0.21
C ASP A 111 11.98 -11.12 -1.46
N VAL A 112 12.97 -10.23 -1.31
CA VAL A 112 13.40 -9.30 -2.36
C VAL A 112 13.85 -10.04 -3.62
N PRO A 113 14.65 -11.11 -3.56
CA PRO A 113 15.01 -11.89 -4.75
C PRO A 113 13.80 -12.40 -5.52
N ALA A 114 12.82 -13.00 -4.84
CA ALA A 114 11.60 -13.49 -5.48
C ALA A 114 10.76 -12.34 -6.08
N MET A 115 10.67 -11.21 -5.39
CA MET A 115 9.99 -10.01 -5.88
C MET A 115 10.64 -9.49 -7.19
N VAL A 116 11.96 -9.34 -7.20
CA VAL A 116 12.72 -8.88 -8.36
C VAL A 116 12.56 -9.85 -9.53
N GLU A 117 12.67 -11.16 -9.29
CA GLU A 117 12.48 -12.17 -10.33
C GLU A 117 11.06 -12.15 -10.89
N PHE A 118 10.04 -11.94 -10.04
CA PHE A 118 8.67 -11.80 -10.48
C PHE A 118 8.48 -10.59 -11.40
N ILE A 119 9.05 -9.43 -11.03
CA ILE A 119 9.00 -8.21 -11.85
C ILE A 119 9.72 -8.44 -13.19
N ARG A 120 10.90 -9.09 -13.17
CA ARG A 120 11.62 -9.41 -14.41
C ARG A 120 10.81 -10.29 -15.35
N ARG A 121 10.08 -11.27 -14.82
CA ARG A 121 9.27 -12.20 -15.60
C ARG A 121 8.02 -11.56 -16.20
N HIS A 122 7.38 -10.65 -15.49
CA HIS A 122 6.08 -10.09 -15.87
C HIS A 122 6.16 -8.68 -16.46
N GLY A 123 7.26 -7.96 -16.25
CA GLY A 123 7.51 -6.64 -16.81
C GLY A 123 6.44 -5.61 -16.45
N GLU A 124 6.02 -4.81 -17.41
CA GLU A 124 5.05 -3.72 -17.24
C GLU A 124 3.64 -4.17 -16.84
N LYS A 125 3.36 -5.47 -16.89
CA LYS A 125 2.09 -6.01 -16.36
C LYS A 125 2.01 -5.88 -14.84
N VAL A 126 3.15 -5.91 -14.13
CA VAL A 126 3.18 -5.60 -12.70
C VAL A 126 2.93 -4.11 -12.54
N LYS A 127 1.69 -3.76 -12.24
CA LYS A 127 1.28 -2.37 -12.08
C LYS A 127 1.49 -1.86 -10.68
N MET A 128 1.41 -2.77 -9.70
CA MET A 128 1.53 -2.42 -8.29
C MET A 128 2.30 -3.50 -7.52
N VAL A 129 3.20 -3.05 -6.65
CA VAL A 129 3.76 -3.83 -5.55
C VAL A 129 3.12 -3.34 -4.27
N TYR A 130 2.46 -4.24 -3.55
CA TYR A 130 1.70 -3.94 -2.35
C TYR A 130 2.37 -4.52 -1.11
N VAL A 131 2.48 -3.69 -0.09
CA VAL A 131 3.01 -4.04 1.23
C VAL A 131 1.96 -3.77 2.29
N GLN A 132 1.64 -4.74 3.13
CA GLN A 132 0.94 -4.53 4.39
C GLN A 132 1.97 -4.40 5.50
N ARG A 133 2.12 -3.22 6.09
CA ARG A 133 3.15 -2.93 7.11
C ARG A 133 2.89 -3.67 8.41
N SER A 134 1.65 -3.65 8.90
CA SER A 134 1.28 -4.35 10.11
C SER A 134 1.17 -5.86 9.89
N ARG A 135 1.32 -6.63 10.96
CA ARG A 135 1.18 -8.09 10.88
C ARG A 135 -0.24 -8.57 10.62
N GLY A 136 -1.26 -7.73 10.87
CA GLY A 136 -2.65 -8.18 10.86
C GLY A 136 -2.88 -9.31 11.86
N TYR A 137 -3.53 -10.39 11.42
CA TYR A 137 -3.70 -11.62 12.21
C TYR A 137 -2.62 -12.67 11.96
N ALA A 138 -1.75 -12.45 10.97
CA ALA A 138 -0.69 -13.38 10.65
C ALA A 138 0.40 -13.42 11.75
N PHE A 139 0.98 -14.59 11.99
CA PHE A 139 2.12 -14.72 12.89
C PHE A 139 3.41 -14.34 12.15
N ARG A 140 3.66 -13.05 12.05
CA ARG A 140 4.82 -12.45 11.40
C ARG A 140 5.18 -11.11 12.06
N PRO A 141 6.39 -10.57 11.89
CA PRO A 141 6.72 -9.22 12.39
C PRO A 141 5.95 -8.15 11.62
N ALA A 142 5.75 -6.99 12.24
CA ALA A 142 5.48 -5.76 11.51
C ALA A 142 6.78 -5.30 10.82
N LEU A 143 6.63 -4.63 9.67
CA LEU A 143 7.79 -4.15 8.92
C LEU A 143 8.21 -2.77 9.40
N THR A 144 9.52 -2.56 9.49
CA THR A 144 10.09 -1.24 9.73
C THR A 144 10.02 -0.39 8.47
N VAL A 145 10.07 0.92 8.66
CA VAL A 145 10.09 1.88 7.53
C VAL A 145 11.29 1.65 6.63
N SER A 146 12.47 1.37 7.21
CA SER A 146 13.68 1.10 6.43
C SER A 146 13.56 -0.17 5.59
N GLN A 147 13.01 -1.28 6.13
CA GLN A 147 12.76 -2.51 5.36
C GLN A 147 11.84 -2.26 4.17
N ILE A 148 10.78 -1.48 4.36
CA ILE A 148 9.85 -1.10 3.29
C ILE A 148 10.55 -0.27 2.21
N ARG A 149 11.36 0.72 2.60
CA ARG A 149 12.08 1.59 1.65
C ARG A 149 13.16 0.84 0.87
N ARG A 150 13.84 -0.13 1.51
CA ARG A 150 14.80 -1.00 0.80
C ARG A 150 14.12 -1.86 -0.26
N ALA A 151 12.94 -2.40 0.05
CA ALA A 151 12.15 -3.12 -0.96
C ALA A 151 11.70 -2.19 -2.10
N ALA A 152 11.27 -0.96 -1.79
CA ALA A 152 10.92 0.04 -2.80
C ALA A 152 12.12 0.41 -3.70
N TYR A 153 13.31 0.53 -3.12
CA TYR A 153 14.54 0.77 -3.86
C TYR A 153 14.84 -0.35 -4.88
N GLU A 154 14.69 -1.61 -4.49
CA GLU A 154 14.93 -2.72 -5.40
C GLU A 154 13.87 -2.79 -6.53
N VAL A 155 12.62 -2.38 -6.26
CA VAL A 155 11.61 -2.22 -7.32
C VAL A 155 12.02 -1.12 -8.30
N GLU A 156 12.48 0.02 -7.80
CA GLU A 156 12.96 1.12 -8.66
C GLU A 156 14.17 0.69 -9.48
N LYS A 157 15.15 0.04 -8.86
CA LYS A 157 16.38 -0.44 -9.47
C LYS A 157 16.09 -1.45 -10.59
N VAL A 158 15.31 -2.50 -10.34
CA VAL A 158 14.98 -3.51 -11.36
C VAL A 158 14.18 -2.90 -12.51
N SER A 159 13.29 -1.95 -12.24
CA SER A 159 12.52 -1.26 -13.28
C SER A 159 13.45 -0.44 -14.19
N ARG A 160 14.41 0.27 -13.61
CA ARG A 160 15.42 1.02 -14.35
C ARG A 160 16.33 0.10 -15.18
N GLU A 161 16.80 -1.01 -14.61
CA GLU A 161 17.60 -2.02 -15.32
C GLU A 161 16.86 -2.61 -16.53
N MET A 162 15.57 -2.82 -16.42
CA MET A 162 14.72 -3.35 -17.49
C MET A 162 14.24 -2.29 -18.48
N GLY A 163 14.40 -1.00 -18.18
CA GLY A 163 13.85 0.09 -18.99
C GLY A 163 12.32 0.12 -19.04
N ILE A 164 11.65 -0.34 -18.00
CA ILE A 164 10.18 -0.38 -17.87
C ILE A 164 9.68 0.73 -16.94
N ARG A 165 8.39 1.05 -17.06
CA ARG A 165 7.72 1.90 -16.06
C ARG A 165 7.74 1.21 -14.71
N LYS A 166 8.19 1.92 -13.67
CA LYS A 166 8.19 1.43 -12.29
C LYS A 166 6.74 1.11 -11.85
N PRO A 167 6.48 -0.09 -11.29
CA PRO A 167 5.23 -0.37 -10.58
C PRO A 167 5.01 0.63 -9.44
N VAL A 168 3.77 0.99 -9.19
CA VAL A 168 3.42 1.78 -8.00
C VAL A 168 3.72 0.96 -6.75
N PHE A 169 4.60 1.46 -5.89
CA PHE A 169 4.90 0.83 -4.60
C PHE A 169 3.96 1.39 -3.55
N MET A 170 2.95 0.59 -3.19
CA MET A 170 1.88 0.99 -2.27
C MET A 170 2.01 0.30 -0.92
N VAL A 171 1.81 1.05 0.16
CA VAL A 171 1.84 0.56 1.54
C VAL A 171 0.48 0.75 2.22
N ASP A 172 -0.10 -0.34 2.70
CA ASP A 172 -1.12 -0.30 3.75
C ASP A 172 -0.41 0.01 5.08
N ASN A 173 -0.53 1.25 5.52
CA ASN A 173 0.19 1.77 6.68
C ASN A 173 -0.63 1.67 7.98
N CYS A 174 -1.79 1.03 7.94
CA CYS A 174 -2.65 0.86 9.11
C CYS A 174 -1.88 0.30 10.31
N TYR A 175 -1.96 0.98 11.46
CA TYR A 175 -1.24 0.73 12.71
C TYR A 175 0.28 0.99 12.66
N GLY A 176 0.81 1.41 11.52
CA GLY A 176 2.21 1.79 11.39
C GLY A 176 2.46 3.28 11.57
N GLU A 177 1.41 4.08 11.45
CA GLU A 177 1.51 5.53 11.44
C GLU A 177 2.12 6.05 12.77
N PHE A 178 3.13 6.89 12.64
CA PHE A 178 3.83 7.57 13.76
C PHE A 178 4.51 6.64 14.77
N VAL A 179 4.70 5.37 14.43
CA VAL A 179 5.46 4.41 15.24
C VAL A 179 6.96 4.67 15.14
N GLU A 180 7.41 5.14 14.00
CA GLU A 180 8.79 5.54 13.75
C GLU A 180 8.86 7.04 13.43
N THR A 181 10.05 7.61 13.45
CA THR A 181 10.28 9.06 13.26
C THR A 181 9.98 9.54 11.83
N THR A 182 9.89 8.62 10.89
CA THR A 182 9.58 8.90 9.48
C THR A 182 8.63 7.86 8.93
N GLU A 183 7.91 8.22 7.88
CA GLU A 183 6.97 7.33 7.20
C GLU A 183 7.57 6.75 5.90
N PRO A 184 7.01 5.65 5.35
CA PRO A 184 7.57 4.99 4.17
C PRO A 184 7.70 5.88 2.91
N CYS A 185 6.88 6.92 2.78
CA CYS A 185 6.91 7.85 1.65
C CYS A 185 8.00 8.93 1.72
N TYR A 186 8.84 8.92 2.77
CA TYR A 186 9.94 9.88 2.93
C TYR A 186 11.26 9.16 3.18
N VAL A 187 12.30 9.54 2.45
CA VAL A 187 13.66 9.01 2.62
C VAL A 187 14.53 10.11 3.26
N PRO A 188 15.12 9.86 4.44
CA PRO A 188 16.03 10.82 5.08
C PRO A 188 17.29 11.04 4.25
N GLU A 189 17.86 12.25 4.38
CA GLU A 189 19.15 12.54 3.79
C GLU A 189 20.23 11.59 4.33
N GLY A 190 21.05 11.05 3.43
CA GLY A 190 22.12 10.11 3.76
C GLY A 190 21.68 8.64 3.83
N ALA A 191 20.39 8.32 3.70
CA ALA A 191 19.97 6.93 3.57
C ALA A 191 20.52 6.31 2.27
N VAL A 192 20.99 5.06 2.37
CA VAL A 192 21.60 4.34 1.24
C VAL A 192 20.73 3.14 0.88
N ASN A 193 20.52 2.95 -0.44
CA ASN A 193 19.70 1.86 -0.96
C ASN A 193 18.25 1.87 -0.40
N GLU A 194 17.69 3.06 -0.22
CA GLU A 194 16.30 3.29 0.14
C GLU A 194 15.61 4.16 -0.90
N ALA A 195 14.35 3.87 -1.19
CA ALA A 195 13.47 4.69 -2.01
C ALA A 195 12.14 4.91 -1.30
N PRO A 196 11.44 6.03 -1.55
CA PRO A 196 10.14 6.25 -0.95
C PRO A 196 9.09 5.33 -1.56
N ALA A 197 8.10 4.94 -0.75
CA ALA A 197 6.86 4.41 -1.28
C ALA A 197 6.13 5.50 -2.08
N ASP A 198 5.55 5.12 -3.22
CA ASP A 198 4.81 6.06 -4.06
C ASP A 198 3.48 6.44 -3.42
N LEU A 199 2.87 5.51 -2.70
CA LEU A 199 1.58 5.69 -2.08
C LEU A 199 1.52 4.98 -0.74
N ILE A 200 1.05 5.67 0.28
CA ILE A 200 0.65 5.07 1.55
C ILE A 200 -0.79 5.42 1.86
N ALA A 201 -1.53 4.47 2.38
CA ALA A 201 -2.93 4.64 2.72
C ALA A 201 -3.25 4.01 4.08
N GLY A 202 -4.22 4.59 4.76
CA GLY A 202 -4.62 4.09 6.07
C GLY A 202 -5.92 4.71 6.57
N SER A 203 -6.22 4.45 7.83
CA SER A 203 -7.47 4.84 8.47
C SER A 203 -7.25 5.86 9.58
N LEU A 204 -8.12 6.86 9.64
CA LEU A 204 -8.12 7.83 10.74
C LEU A 204 -8.62 7.25 12.06
N ILE A 205 -9.36 6.14 12.05
CA ILE A 205 -9.82 5.50 13.30
C ILE A 205 -8.69 4.78 14.05
N LYS A 206 -7.49 4.77 13.49
CA LYS A 206 -6.27 4.17 14.06
C LYS A 206 -5.35 5.26 14.60
N ASN A 207 -4.04 5.10 14.48
CA ASN A 207 -3.07 6.01 15.07
C ASN A 207 -3.29 7.51 14.71
N PRO A 208 -3.59 7.89 13.45
CA PRO A 208 -3.73 9.29 13.10
C PRO A 208 -4.88 10.01 13.80
N GLY A 209 -5.97 9.30 14.06
CA GLY A 209 -7.14 9.88 14.74
C GLY A 209 -7.05 9.91 16.26
N GLY A 210 -6.03 9.28 16.85
CA GLY A 210 -5.78 9.32 18.29
C GLY A 210 -6.95 8.87 19.16
N GLY A 211 -7.81 7.98 18.65
CA GLY A 211 -9.01 7.52 19.34
C GLY A 211 -10.19 8.50 19.31
N MET A 212 -10.07 9.64 18.62
CA MET A 212 -11.13 10.65 18.51
C MET A 212 -11.91 10.58 17.19
N ALA A 213 -11.30 10.04 16.13
CA ALA A 213 -11.95 9.94 14.82
C ALA A 213 -12.80 8.67 14.75
N ASP A 214 -14.10 8.83 14.49
CA ASP A 214 -15.04 7.69 14.32
C ASP A 214 -14.96 7.11 12.90
N VAL A 215 -14.57 7.92 11.93
CA VAL A 215 -14.49 7.57 10.51
C VAL A 215 -13.34 8.32 9.84
N GLY A 216 -13.03 7.92 8.62
CA GLY A 216 -12.11 8.62 7.77
C GLY A 216 -10.89 7.81 7.39
N GLY A 217 -10.26 8.26 6.33
CA GLY A 217 -9.04 7.69 5.82
C GLY A 217 -8.16 8.74 5.18
N TYR A 218 -6.93 8.35 4.91
CA TYR A 218 -5.94 9.16 4.24
C TYR A 218 -5.23 8.37 3.16
N ILE A 219 -4.84 9.07 2.12
CA ILE A 219 -3.94 8.61 1.08
C ILE A 219 -2.90 9.71 0.92
N VAL A 220 -1.62 9.38 1.02
CA VAL A 220 -0.52 10.32 0.82
C VAL A 220 0.58 9.67 0.01
N GLY A 221 1.33 10.45 -0.75
CA GLY A 221 2.39 9.93 -1.60
C GLY A 221 2.91 10.95 -2.59
N THR A 222 3.29 10.46 -3.78
CA THR A 222 3.72 11.30 -4.90
C THR A 222 2.55 12.12 -5.45
N ALA A 223 2.86 13.25 -6.10
CA ALA A 223 1.85 14.14 -6.68
C ALA A 223 1.30 13.65 -8.04
N GLU A 224 1.89 12.57 -8.61
CA GLU A 224 1.50 11.98 -9.90
C GLU A 224 0.47 10.86 -9.76
#